data_6e855167548d3ce46ab386a4562b2eea
#
_entry.id   6e855167548d3ce46ab386a4562b2eea
#
_cell.length_a   1.000
_cell.length_b   1.000
_cell.length_c   1.000
_cell.angle_alpha   90.00
_cell.angle_beta   90.00
_cell.angle_gamma   90.00
#
_symmetry.space_group_name_H-M   'P 1'
#
loop_
_entity.id
_entity.type
_entity.pdbx_description
1 polymer ?
#
loop_
_entity_poly.entity_id
_entity_poly.type
_entity_poly.pdbx_seq_one_letter_code
_entity_poly.pdbx_strand_id
1 'polypeptide(L)'
;MIRKYGNILEQFTTPDRDKLLVFTANGVLDRKGRLIMGAGIAKEIRDKYPGIDEWFGNALIRKSNILEKVITYNKEEAHAFHFNILRGVYKGQSICALQTKLHFSNPSTLELVSESLERLKQIVFAYKEVHLVMPGVGHGKLPLSRILPLVETLPDNCIVWSKRDMF
;
A
#
# COMPACT_ATOMS: atom_id res chain seq x y z
N MET A 1 -2.97 -5.01 -17.29
CA MET A 1 -3.65 -4.40 -16.12
C MET A 1 -5.10 -4.12 -16.49
N ILE A 2 -6.01 -4.44 -15.58
CA ILE A 2 -7.45 -4.21 -15.74
C ILE A 2 -7.86 -3.06 -14.83
N ARG A 3 -8.69 -2.15 -15.32
CA ARG A 3 -9.21 -1.02 -14.54
C ARG A 3 -10.64 -1.29 -14.12
N LYS A 4 -10.93 -1.07 -12.84
CA LYS A 4 -12.30 -1.16 -12.31
C LYS A 4 -12.57 -0.02 -11.34
N TYR A 5 -13.83 0.34 -11.19
CA TYR A 5 -14.23 1.25 -10.12
C TYR A 5 -15.23 0.57 -9.19
N GLY A 6 -15.21 1.00 -7.95
CA GLY A 6 -15.99 0.40 -6.88
C GLY A 6 -15.15 0.23 -5.62
N ASN A 7 -15.69 -0.53 -4.67
CA ASN A 7 -15.00 -0.83 -3.43
C ASN A 7 -14.16 -2.10 -3.57
N ILE A 8 -12.84 -1.94 -3.55
CA ILE A 8 -11.89 -3.05 -3.65
C ILE A 8 -12.13 -4.12 -2.58
N LEU A 9 -12.54 -3.73 -1.37
CA LEU A 9 -12.71 -4.67 -0.25
C LEU A 9 -13.88 -5.65 -0.44
N GLU A 10 -14.83 -5.34 -1.31
CA GLU A 10 -15.90 -6.27 -1.66
C GLU A 10 -15.38 -7.52 -2.37
N GLN A 11 -14.16 -7.48 -2.90
CA GLN A 11 -13.52 -8.63 -3.53
C GLN A 11 -12.88 -9.59 -2.51
N PHE A 12 -12.86 -9.22 -1.22
CA PHE A 12 -12.14 -9.93 -0.16
C PHE A 12 -13.06 -10.34 0.98
N THR A 13 -14.27 -10.80 0.65
CA THR A 13 -15.24 -11.29 1.63
C THR A 13 -14.81 -12.64 2.25
N THR A 14 -14.07 -13.44 1.52
CA THR A 14 -13.47 -14.70 1.97
C THR A 14 -11.95 -14.60 1.86
N PRO A 15 -11.19 -15.01 2.90
CA PRO A 15 -9.74 -15.01 2.82
C PRO A 15 -9.22 -15.89 1.68
N ASP A 16 -8.23 -15.40 0.95
CA ASP A 16 -7.61 -16.09 -0.18
C ASP A 16 -6.12 -15.70 -0.27
N ARG A 17 -5.25 -16.69 -0.10
CA ARG A 17 -3.79 -16.48 -0.17
C ARG A 17 -3.28 -16.23 -1.58
N ASP A 18 -4.00 -16.69 -2.59
CA ASP A 18 -3.62 -16.54 -3.99
C ASP A 18 -4.05 -15.20 -4.58
N LYS A 19 -4.81 -14.42 -3.81
CA LYS A 19 -5.30 -13.09 -4.18
C LYS A 19 -4.65 -12.05 -3.27
N LEU A 20 -3.82 -11.19 -3.85
CA LEU A 20 -3.12 -10.15 -3.10
C LEU A 20 -3.95 -8.87 -3.03
N LEU A 21 -4.17 -8.39 -1.81
CA LEU A 21 -4.78 -7.08 -1.55
C LEU A 21 -3.68 -6.06 -1.31
N VAL A 22 -3.54 -5.08 -2.20
CA VAL A 22 -2.51 -4.04 -2.11
C VAL A 22 -3.16 -2.71 -1.76
N PHE A 23 -2.69 -2.08 -0.71
CA PHE A 23 -3.14 -0.75 -0.31
C PHE A 23 -1.96 0.22 -0.17
N THR A 24 -2.25 1.49 -0.26
CA THR A 24 -1.23 2.55 -0.15
C THR A 24 -1.00 2.94 1.31
N ALA A 25 0.25 3.14 1.68
CA ALA A 25 0.66 3.38 3.06
C ALA A 25 1.69 4.49 3.21
N ASN A 26 1.78 5.02 4.42
CA ASN A 26 2.89 5.86 4.88
C ASN A 26 3.90 5.00 5.68
N GLY A 27 4.93 5.62 6.22
CA GLY A 27 5.97 4.96 6.99
C GLY A 27 6.02 5.39 8.46
N VAL A 28 4.93 5.87 9.04
CA VAL A 28 4.92 6.37 10.43
C VAL A 28 4.37 5.33 11.38
N LEU A 29 5.09 5.11 12.49
CA LEU A 29 4.64 4.28 13.60
C LEU A 29 4.09 5.16 14.73
N ASP A 30 3.04 4.69 15.40
CA ASP A 30 2.55 5.33 16.61
C ASP A 30 3.43 4.96 17.82
N ARG A 31 3.09 5.50 19.00
CA ARG A 31 3.86 5.25 20.24
C ARG A 31 3.86 3.79 20.66
N LYS A 32 2.90 2.99 20.20
CA LYS A 32 2.79 1.56 20.49
C LYS A 32 3.43 0.69 19.41
N GLY A 33 4.10 1.31 18.43
CA GLY A 33 4.76 0.60 17.33
C GLY A 33 3.81 0.09 16.26
N ARG A 34 2.60 0.63 16.16
CA ARG A 34 1.64 0.29 15.11
C ARG A 34 1.81 1.22 13.93
N LEU A 35 1.71 0.68 12.72
CA LEU A 35 1.68 1.51 11.51
C LEU A 35 0.45 2.41 11.53
N ILE A 36 0.62 3.71 11.30
CA ILE A 36 -0.51 4.63 11.26
C ILE A 36 -1.31 4.40 10.00
N MET A 37 -2.56 3.98 10.19
CA MET A 37 -3.53 3.67 9.13
C MET A 37 -4.83 4.44 9.41
N GLY A 38 -4.71 5.77 9.41
CA GLY A 38 -5.74 6.66 9.95
C GLY A 38 -6.72 7.26 8.94
N ALA A 39 -6.50 7.06 7.64
CA ALA A 39 -7.33 7.66 6.60
C ALA A 39 -7.37 6.79 5.34
N GLY A 40 -8.37 7.02 4.50
CA GLY A 40 -8.50 6.37 3.20
C GLY A 40 -8.55 4.85 3.27
N ILE A 41 -7.97 4.20 2.27
CA ILE A 41 -7.96 2.73 2.19
C ILE A 41 -7.23 2.07 3.36
N ALA A 42 -6.17 2.68 3.87
CA ALA A 42 -5.45 2.15 5.03
C ALA A 42 -6.37 2.02 6.25
N LYS A 43 -7.21 3.03 6.51
CA LYS A 43 -8.20 2.97 7.59
C LYS A 43 -9.22 1.86 7.35
N GLU A 44 -9.71 1.71 6.14
CA GLU A 44 -10.67 0.66 5.78
C GLU A 44 -10.07 -0.73 5.98
N ILE A 45 -8.80 -0.92 5.64
CA ILE A 45 -8.04 -2.16 5.87
C ILE A 45 -7.90 -2.42 7.37
N ARG A 46 -7.54 -1.42 8.14
CA ARG A 46 -7.43 -1.54 9.60
C ARG A 46 -8.76 -1.96 10.23
N ASP A 47 -9.85 -1.38 9.79
CA ASP A 47 -11.19 -1.69 10.31
C ASP A 47 -11.64 -3.11 9.91
N LYS A 48 -11.29 -3.55 8.70
CA LYS A 48 -11.64 -4.90 8.21
C LYS A 48 -10.78 -6.00 8.84
N TYR A 49 -9.51 -5.72 9.11
CA TYR A 49 -8.54 -6.67 9.65
C TYR A 49 -7.99 -6.15 10.99
N PRO A 50 -8.76 -6.25 12.10
CA PRO A 50 -8.30 -5.75 13.39
C PRO A 50 -6.94 -6.34 13.80
N GLY A 51 -6.02 -5.48 14.26
CA GLY A 51 -4.68 -5.86 14.64
C GLY A 51 -3.65 -5.80 13.51
N ILE A 52 -4.06 -5.52 12.28
CA ILE A 52 -3.14 -5.49 11.15
C ILE A 52 -2.15 -4.33 11.22
N ASP A 53 -2.53 -3.21 11.84
CA ASP A 53 -1.65 -2.07 12.06
C ASP A 53 -0.45 -2.44 12.95
N GLU A 54 -0.68 -3.22 14.01
CA GLU A 54 0.38 -3.76 14.85
C GLU A 54 1.23 -4.77 14.07
N TRP A 55 0.60 -5.62 13.28
CA TRP A 55 1.31 -6.61 12.47
C TRP A 55 2.25 -5.95 11.44
N PHE A 56 1.81 -4.91 10.75
CA PHE A 56 2.66 -4.14 9.84
C PHE A 56 3.72 -3.34 10.59
N GLY A 57 3.39 -2.76 11.76
CA GLY A 57 4.35 -2.07 12.60
C GLY A 57 5.48 -2.98 13.03
N ASN A 58 5.17 -4.18 13.48
CA ASN A 58 6.18 -5.19 13.84
C ASN A 58 7.04 -5.60 12.64
N ALA A 59 6.43 -5.75 11.46
CA ALA A 59 7.17 -6.06 10.24
C ALA A 59 8.14 -4.94 9.85
N LEU A 60 7.71 -3.69 9.98
CA LEU A 60 8.55 -2.53 9.70
C LEU A 60 9.72 -2.43 10.68
N ILE A 61 9.47 -2.60 11.98
CA ILE A 61 10.50 -2.57 13.02
C ILE A 61 11.55 -3.65 12.77
N ARG A 62 11.14 -4.88 12.46
CA ARG A 62 12.08 -5.99 12.21
C ARG A 62 12.97 -5.73 11.00
N LYS A 63 12.44 -5.06 9.98
CA LYS A 63 13.20 -4.75 8.75
C LYS A 63 14.05 -3.50 8.91
N SER A 64 13.67 -2.56 9.79
CA SER A 64 14.34 -1.26 9.94
C SER A 64 15.70 -1.32 10.58
N ASN A 65 16.09 -2.44 11.16
CA ASN A 65 17.42 -2.61 11.77
C ASN A 65 18.56 -2.64 10.76
N ILE A 66 18.31 -2.60 9.48
CA ILE A 66 19.34 -2.95 8.52
C ILE A 66 19.80 -1.80 7.61
N LEU A 67 19.04 -0.84 7.18
CA LEU A 67 19.53 0.21 6.26
C LEU A 67 18.46 1.22 5.87
N GLU A 68 17.42 1.38 6.67
CA GLU A 68 16.31 2.21 6.27
C GLU A 68 16.55 3.67 6.57
N LYS A 69 16.12 4.48 5.62
CA LYS A 69 16.13 5.91 5.76
C LYS A 69 15.02 6.31 6.74
N VAL A 70 15.44 6.81 7.91
CA VAL A 70 14.53 7.40 8.89
C VAL A 70 14.59 8.92 8.72
N ILE A 71 13.42 9.54 8.59
CA ILE A 71 13.30 10.99 8.50
C ILE A 71 12.44 11.45 9.68
N THR A 72 12.92 12.43 10.44
CA THR A 72 12.14 13.06 11.50
C THR A 72 11.28 14.17 10.90
N TYR A 73 9.97 14.11 11.12
CA TYR A 73 9.02 15.11 10.67
C TYR A 73 8.01 15.37 11.78
N ASN A 74 7.88 16.64 12.24
CA ASN A 74 7.00 17.01 13.34
C ASN A 74 7.17 16.13 14.60
N LYS A 75 8.42 15.84 14.98
CA LYS A 75 8.78 14.98 16.11
C LYS A 75 8.37 13.51 15.95
N GLU A 76 7.90 13.11 14.79
CA GLU A 76 7.59 11.73 14.46
C GLU A 76 8.65 11.17 13.50
N GLU A 77 8.99 9.91 13.67
CA GLU A 77 9.90 9.21 12.75
C GLU A 77 9.12 8.61 11.60
N ALA A 78 9.51 8.95 10.38
CA ALA A 78 8.97 8.35 9.17
C ALA A 78 10.01 7.40 8.57
N HIS A 79 9.61 6.16 8.32
CA HIS A 79 10.48 5.09 7.84
C HIS A 79 10.25 4.81 6.37
N ALA A 80 11.33 4.68 5.61
CA ALA A 80 11.26 4.09 4.29
C ALA A 80 11.15 2.57 4.43
N PHE A 81 10.19 1.96 3.73
CA PHE A 81 10.05 0.51 3.72
C PHE A 81 11.25 -0.11 2.99
N HIS A 82 11.78 -1.18 3.55
CA HIS A 82 12.75 -1.99 2.86
C HIS A 82 12.10 -2.56 1.58
N PHE A 83 12.70 -2.30 0.43
CA PHE A 83 12.15 -2.65 -0.88
C PHE A 83 10.76 -2.04 -1.17
N ASN A 84 10.39 -0.91 -0.57
CA ASN A 84 9.19 -0.13 -0.87
C ASN A 84 7.85 -0.81 -0.55
N ILE A 85 7.84 -2.09 -0.18
CA ILE A 85 6.63 -2.83 0.14
C ILE A 85 6.80 -3.67 1.40
N LEU A 86 5.69 -3.86 2.13
CA LEU A 86 5.59 -4.81 3.23
C LEU A 86 4.46 -5.78 2.89
N ARG A 87 4.75 -7.07 2.84
CA ARG A 87 3.72 -8.06 2.49
C ARG A 87 3.82 -9.32 3.35
N GLY A 88 2.69 -10.00 3.43
CA GLY A 88 2.59 -11.28 4.11
C GLY A 88 1.17 -11.79 4.12
N VAL A 89 0.93 -12.82 4.90
CA VAL A 89 -0.40 -13.43 5.08
C VAL A 89 -0.91 -13.06 6.46
N TYR A 90 -2.06 -12.41 6.53
CA TYR A 90 -2.73 -12.04 7.77
C TYR A 90 -4.13 -12.65 7.81
N LYS A 91 -4.40 -13.52 8.79
CA LYS A 91 -5.67 -14.25 8.94
C LYS A 91 -6.13 -14.92 7.64
N GLY A 92 -5.19 -15.53 6.91
CA GLY A 92 -5.46 -16.24 5.67
C GLY A 92 -5.51 -15.40 4.41
N GLN A 93 -5.39 -14.08 4.52
CA GLN A 93 -5.40 -13.15 3.38
C GLN A 93 -3.99 -12.63 3.09
N SER A 94 -3.57 -12.73 1.83
CA SER A 94 -2.35 -12.08 1.36
C SER A 94 -2.57 -10.58 1.25
N ILE A 95 -1.80 -9.79 1.99
CA ILE A 95 -1.91 -8.33 2.03
C ILE A 95 -0.55 -7.69 1.82
N CYS A 96 -0.54 -6.58 1.10
CA CYS A 96 0.67 -5.79 0.81
C CYS A 96 0.42 -4.31 1.07
N ALA A 97 1.28 -3.70 1.86
CA ALA A 97 1.36 -2.26 2.01
C ALA A 97 2.37 -1.72 0.99
N LEU A 98 1.90 -0.87 0.08
CA LEU A 98 2.69 -0.20 -0.94
C LEU A 98 2.99 1.22 -0.47
N GLN A 99 4.24 1.55 -0.24
CA GLN A 99 4.58 2.87 0.26
C GLN A 99 4.45 3.94 -0.83
N THR A 100 3.61 4.94 -0.58
CA THR A 100 3.40 6.07 -1.49
C THR A 100 3.83 7.40 -0.89
N LYS A 101 4.06 7.44 0.42
CA LYS A 101 4.57 8.62 1.13
C LYS A 101 5.32 8.19 2.38
N LEU A 102 6.23 9.02 2.86
CA LEU A 102 6.96 8.76 4.09
C LEU A 102 6.11 9.13 5.31
N HIS A 103 5.55 10.33 5.35
CA HIS A 103 4.72 10.82 6.44
C HIS A 103 3.27 11.05 5.96
N PHE A 104 2.28 10.76 6.83
CA PHE A 104 0.86 10.88 6.47
C PHE A 104 0.42 12.32 6.16
N SER A 105 1.12 13.33 6.69
CA SER A 105 0.83 14.75 6.42
C SER A 105 1.32 15.24 5.08
N ASN A 106 2.20 14.49 4.43
CA ASN A 106 2.77 14.89 3.15
C ASN A 106 1.97 14.32 1.97
N PRO A 107 1.95 15.00 0.82
CA PRO A 107 1.45 14.37 -0.39
C PRO A 107 2.36 13.21 -0.81
N SER A 108 1.82 12.28 -1.57
CA SER A 108 2.62 11.24 -2.22
C SER A 108 3.57 11.87 -3.23
N THR A 109 4.72 11.22 -3.46
CA THR A 109 5.65 11.64 -4.51
C THR A 109 5.58 10.67 -5.68
N LEU A 110 5.68 11.21 -6.89
CA LEU A 110 5.66 10.40 -8.11
C LEU A 110 6.84 9.39 -8.11
N GLU A 111 7.99 9.83 -7.65
CA GLU A 111 9.20 9.01 -7.54
C GLU A 111 8.97 7.80 -6.65
N LEU A 112 8.45 8.01 -5.43
CA LEU A 112 8.20 6.91 -4.49
C LEU A 112 7.13 5.95 -5.01
N VAL A 113 6.05 6.47 -5.59
CA VAL A 113 5.02 5.63 -6.22
C VAL A 113 5.60 4.79 -7.34
N SER A 114 6.43 5.39 -8.21
CA SER A 114 7.08 4.69 -9.31
C SER A 114 7.99 3.57 -8.82
N GLU A 115 8.84 3.84 -7.83
CA GLU A 115 9.74 2.85 -7.23
C GLU A 115 8.96 1.71 -6.58
N SER A 116 7.89 2.03 -5.85
CA SER A 116 7.06 1.04 -5.18
C SER A 116 6.31 0.14 -6.18
N LEU A 117 5.83 0.71 -7.29
CA LEU A 117 5.19 -0.08 -8.35
C LEU A 117 6.20 -0.99 -9.06
N GLU A 118 7.44 -0.55 -9.26
CA GLU A 118 8.49 -1.40 -9.82
C GLU A 118 8.78 -2.61 -8.92
N ARG A 119 8.76 -2.42 -7.60
CA ARG A 119 8.87 -3.54 -6.65
C ARG A 119 7.67 -4.46 -6.68
N LEU A 120 6.47 -3.91 -6.78
CA LEU A 120 5.25 -4.70 -6.88
C LEU A 120 5.29 -5.61 -8.11
N LYS A 121 5.75 -5.10 -9.25
CA LYS A 121 5.87 -5.89 -10.48
C LYS A 121 6.71 -7.16 -10.31
N GLN A 122 7.69 -7.15 -9.41
CA GLN A 122 8.57 -8.29 -9.18
C GLN A 122 7.89 -9.42 -8.42
N ILE A 123 6.79 -9.15 -7.74
CA ILE A 123 6.09 -10.13 -6.90
C ILE A 123 4.71 -10.55 -7.41
N VAL A 124 4.15 -9.85 -8.39
CA VAL A 124 2.77 -10.10 -8.85
C VAL A 124 2.57 -11.50 -9.41
N PHE A 125 3.62 -12.11 -9.94
CA PHE A 125 3.56 -13.45 -10.54
C PHE A 125 3.38 -14.58 -9.51
N ALA A 126 3.56 -14.27 -8.22
CA ALA A 126 3.30 -15.22 -7.14
C ALA A 126 1.81 -15.37 -6.81
N TYR A 127 0.96 -14.56 -7.42
CA TYR A 127 -0.47 -14.51 -7.12
C TYR A 127 -1.32 -14.73 -8.37
N LYS A 128 -2.50 -15.32 -8.17
CA LYS A 128 -3.49 -15.48 -9.24
C LYS A 128 -4.05 -14.14 -9.66
N GLU A 129 -4.37 -13.29 -8.69
CA GLU A 129 -4.84 -11.92 -8.90
C GLU A 129 -4.17 -10.98 -7.91
N VAL A 130 -3.89 -9.76 -8.38
CA VAL A 130 -3.39 -8.67 -7.54
C VAL A 130 -4.36 -7.50 -7.65
N HIS A 131 -4.98 -7.13 -6.54
CA HIS A 131 -5.92 -6.02 -6.47
C HIS A 131 -5.25 -4.83 -5.80
N LEU A 132 -5.18 -3.71 -6.49
CA LEU A 132 -4.51 -2.49 -6.07
C LEU A 132 -5.47 -1.31 -6.15
N VAL A 133 -5.52 -0.49 -5.12
CA VAL A 133 -6.17 0.82 -5.23
C VAL A 133 -5.31 1.74 -6.08
N MET A 134 -5.93 2.70 -6.78
CA MET A 134 -5.19 3.71 -7.57
C MET A 134 -4.20 4.44 -6.64
N PRO A 135 -2.88 4.28 -6.84
CA PRO A 135 -1.90 4.79 -5.89
C PRO A 135 -1.62 6.27 -6.06
N GLY A 136 -1.47 6.97 -4.93
CA GLY A 136 -0.99 8.35 -4.91
C GLY A 136 -2.00 9.42 -5.32
N VAL A 137 -3.19 9.04 -5.75
CA VAL A 137 -4.30 9.94 -6.09
C VAL A 137 -5.21 10.09 -4.86
N GLY A 138 -6.02 11.14 -4.79
CA GLY A 138 -6.85 11.40 -3.60
C GLY A 138 -6.03 12.02 -2.47
N HIS A 139 -5.88 11.34 -1.34
CA HIS A 139 -5.08 11.84 -0.21
C HIS A 139 -3.60 12.05 -0.56
N GLY A 140 -3.08 11.30 -1.54
CA GLY A 140 -1.73 11.49 -2.05
C GLY A 140 -1.57 12.73 -2.93
N LYS A 141 -2.65 13.28 -3.44
CA LYS A 141 -2.73 14.53 -4.23
C LYS A 141 -1.94 14.52 -5.54
N LEU A 142 -1.52 13.37 -6.03
CA LEU A 142 -0.90 13.28 -7.35
C LEU A 142 -1.96 13.33 -8.46
N PRO A 143 -1.68 13.97 -9.59
CA PRO A 143 -2.62 13.99 -10.71
C PRO A 143 -2.72 12.62 -11.37
N LEU A 144 -3.94 12.22 -11.69
CA LEU A 144 -4.22 10.93 -12.33
C LEU A 144 -3.42 10.75 -13.63
N SER A 145 -3.26 11.82 -14.42
CA SER A 145 -2.50 11.79 -15.68
C SER A 145 -1.04 11.36 -15.52
N ARG A 146 -0.47 11.54 -14.33
CA ARG A 146 0.91 11.14 -14.03
C ARG A 146 0.99 9.71 -13.49
N ILE A 147 -0.08 9.23 -12.89
CA ILE A 147 -0.12 7.89 -12.29
C ILE A 147 -0.55 6.82 -13.32
N LEU A 148 -1.50 7.14 -14.19
CA LEU A 148 -2.00 6.18 -15.20
C LEU A 148 -0.89 5.50 -16.00
N PRO A 149 0.10 6.23 -16.55
CA PRO A 149 1.19 5.56 -17.30
C PRO A 149 1.98 4.57 -16.47
N LEU A 150 2.09 4.80 -15.16
CA LEU A 150 2.82 3.90 -14.25
C LEU A 150 2.04 2.61 -13.99
N VAL A 151 0.75 2.72 -13.69
CA VAL A 151 -0.08 1.54 -13.42
C VAL A 151 -0.38 0.74 -14.68
N GLU A 152 -0.42 1.36 -15.83
CA GLU A 152 -0.63 0.70 -17.12
C GLU A 152 0.49 -0.28 -17.48
N THR A 153 1.65 -0.17 -16.84
CA THR A 153 2.77 -1.11 -17.02
C THR A 153 2.62 -2.39 -16.19
N LEU A 154 1.62 -2.47 -15.31
CA LEU A 154 1.39 -3.67 -14.50
C LEU A 154 0.87 -4.83 -15.37
N PRO A 155 1.24 -6.10 -15.03
CA PRO A 155 0.77 -7.28 -15.76
C PRO A 155 -0.75 -7.48 -15.74
N ASP A 156 -1.23 -8.40 -16.57
CA ASP A 156 -2.66 -8.65 -16.79
C ASP A 156 -3.41 -9.21 -15.58
N ASN A 157 -2.70 -9.84 -14.63
CA ASN A 157 -3.31 -10.30 -13.39
C ASN A 157 -3.53 -9.19 -12.35
N CYS A 158 -3.13 -7.96 -12.67
CA CYS A 158 -3.32 -6.81 -11.80
C CYS A 158 -4.61 -6.07 -12.15
N ILE A 159 -5.42 -5.81 -11.11
CA ILE A 159 -6.68 -5.08 -11.21
C ILE A 159 -6.53 -3.82 -10.35
N VAL A 160 -6.64 -2.66 -11.00
CA VAL A 160 -6.51 -1.36 -10.34
C VAL A 160 -7.88 -0.77 -10.12
N TRP A 161 -8.18 -0.43 -8.88
CA TRP A 161 -9.49 0.03 -8.43
C TRP A 161 -9.50 1.52 -8.12
N SER A 162 -10.58 2.16 -8.49
CA SER A 162 -10.90 3.54 -8.11
C SER A 162 -12.31 3.59 -7.52
N LYS A 163 -12.53 4.40 -6.48
CA LYS A 163 -13.87 4.60 -5.91
C LYS A 163 -14.81 5.37 -6.82
N ARG A 164 -14.25 6.10 -7.78
CA ARG A 164 -14.98 6.86 -8.79
C ARG A 164 -14.57 6.38 -10.16
N ASP A 165 -15.45 6.53 -11.11
CA ASP A 165 -15.07 6.34 -12.50
C ASP A 165 -14.09 7.46 -12.89
N MET A 166 -12.80 7.13 -12.89
CA MET A 166 -11.70 8.03 -13.29
C MET A 166 -11.17 7.68 -14.66
N PHE A 167 -11.74 6.68 -15.27
CA PHE A 167 -11.28 6.12 -16.52
C PHE A 167 -12.25 6.50 -17.64
#